data_e19c57c062b4fd831427e2a87ec30268
#
_entry.id   e19c57c062b4fd831427e2a87ec30268
#
_cell.length_a   1.000
_cell.length_b   1.000
_cell.length_c   1.000
_cell.angle_alpha   90.00
_cell.angle_beta   90.00
_cell.angle_gamma   90.00
#
_symmetry.space_group_name_H-M   'P 1'
#
loop_
_entity.id
_entity.type
_entity.pdbx_description
1 polymer ?
#
loop_
_entity_poly.entity_id
_entity_poly.type
_entity_poly.pdbx_seq_one_letter_code
_entity_poly.pdbx_strand_id
1 'polypeptide(L)'
;MTLSFSTNTDRRAPPLVLVTHEFFPHRGGIAIYAAEMARAAQGLGYEVEVWAPALPPGVAEKGWPFKVRRLPLAGDHGLLSQWRMARQLEAQRDQLNAATLYIPEPGPLLAMLLLQYFDRLQPARLLLTFHGSEIQRLASRRLLRWSTTHLLRKAVRISVVSAYARDLFIKHFPESAPKIVLTHGALRTDLAPSPPDPAPRAGATTVILTVARINPRKGQLQVIEALKALPAAQRASLEYWVVGSHSKENYDTALAAAAARADFPVKFLGDVPDEKLDDIYRQAVIFAMTSMPHNPSVEGFGLVYLEAGAHGLPVVAHDIGGVPEAVTHGETGLLVAPGDTAGLTAAFSQLIADPALRRRLGAAGRLRASQRTWRDSAQSLFGQPDTAPPF
;
A
#
# COMPACT_ATOMS: atom_id res chain seq x y z
N MET A 1 -4.83 31.90 52.68
CA MET A 1 -3.88 30.88 52.20
C MET A 1 -4.48 30.25 50.96
N THR A 2 -4.20 30.84 49.82
CA THR A 2 -4.82 30.48 48.51
C THR A 2 -3.85 29.52 47.82
N LEU A 3 -4.22 28.25 47.77
CA LEU A 3 -3.46 27.24 47.01
C LEU A 3 -3.69 27.47 45.51
N SER A 4 -2.68 28.02 44.82
CA SER A 4 -2.65 28.06 43.38
C SER A 4 -2.32 26.68 42.82
N PHE A 5 -3.32 26.00 42.27
CA PHE A 5 -3.09 24.84 41.43
C PHE A 5 -2.42 25.30 40.12
N SER A 6 -1.12 25.06 40.03
CA SER A 6 -0.39 25.17 38.79
C SER A 6 -0.91 24.07 37.85
N THR A 7 -1.73 24.43 36.87
CA THR A 7 -2.11 23.57 35.76
C THR A 7 -0.88 23.38 34.90
N ASN A 8 -0.22 22.23 35.07
CA ASN A 8 0.90 21.81 34.22
C ASN A 8 0.35 21.40 32.84
N THR A 9 0.12 22.38 31.96
CA THR A 9 -0.53 22.24 30.64
C THR A 9 0.45 22.03 29.50
N ASP A 10 1.67 21.54 29.75
CA ASP A 10 2.69 21.42 28.70
C ASP A 10 3.20 19.97 28.53
N ARG A 11 2.31 18.98 28.56
CA ARG A 11 2.66 17.61 28.13
C ARG A 11 2.35 17.46 26.65
N ARG A 12 3.21 18.01 25.78
CA ARG A 12 3.20 17.65 24.36
C ARG A 12 3.41 16.16 24.25
N ALA A 13 2.67 15.50 23.33
CA ALA A 13 2.91 14.10 23.01
C ALA A 13 4.39 13.90 22.59
N PRO A 14 4.99 12.76 22.92
CA PRO A 14 6.34 12.45 22.44
C PRO A 14 6.44 12.61 20.93
N PRO A 15 7.56 13.12 20.39
CA PRO A 15 7.75 13.25 18.96
C PRO A 15 7.58 11.88 18.28
N LEU A 16 7.03 11.87 17.09
CA LEU A 16 6.80 10.65 16.30
C LEU A 16 7.99 10.44 15.35
N VAL A 17 8.74 9.37 15.57
CA VAL A 17 9.80 8.93 14.66
C VAL A 17 9.30 7.73 13.86
N LEU A 18 9.12 7.92 12.54
CA LEU A 18 8.77 6.87 11.60
C LEU A 18 10.05 6.35 10.93
N VAL A 19 10.31 5.05 11.03
CA VAL A 19 11.51 4.42 10.43
C VAL A 19 11.09 3.44 9.35
N THR A 20 11.64 3.61 8.13
CA THR A 20 11.29 2.78 6.97
C THR A 20 12.45 2.59 6.01
N HIS A 21 12.51 1.44 5.29
CA HIS A 21 13.35 1.23 4.12
C HIS A 21 12.65 1.66 2.82
N GLU A 22 11.32 1.70 2.83
CA GLU A 22 10.50 2.05 1.68
C GLU A 22 9.97 3.48 1.82
N PHE A 23 10.65 4.43 1.19
CA PHE A 23 10.27 5.85 1.15
C PHE A 23 10.73 6.47 -0.16
N PHE A 24 10.23 7.68 -0.50
CA PHE A 24 10.70 8.41 -1.67
C PHE A 24 12.25 8.37 -1.80
N PRO A 25 12.80 8.12 -2.99
CA PRO A 25 12.18 8.04 -4.31
C PRO A 25 11.61 6.66 -4.67
N HIS A 26 11.64 5.72 -3.74
CA HIS A 26 11.07 4.39 -3.96
C HIS A 26 9.56 4.51 -4.18
N ARG A 27 9.04 3.81 -5.21
CA ARG A 27 7.62 3.82 -5.57
C ARG A 27 7.01 2.47 -5.23
N GLY A 28 5.94 2.50 -4.45
CA GLY A 28 5.23 1.29 -4.04
C GLY A 28 4.18 1.58 -2.99
N GLY A 29 3.24 0.67 -2.81
CA GLY A 29 2.15 0.85 -1.86
C GLY A 29 2.61 1.12 -0.42
N ILE A 30 3.71 0.49 0.02
CA ILE A 30 4.27 0.68 1.36
C ILE A 30 4.90 2.08 1.49
N ALA A 31 5.65 2.52 0.46
CA ALA A 31 6.26 3.85 0.46
C ALA A 31 5.20 4.97 0.50
N ILE A 32 4.13 4.82 -0.29
CA ILE A 32 2.97 5.71 -0.27
C ILE A 32 2.33 5.69 1.11
N TYR A 33 2.05 4.51 1.64
CA TYR A 33 1.43 4.34 2.96
C TYR A 33 2.25 5.02 4.06
N ALA A 34 3.56 4.82 4.10
CA ALA A 34 4.45 5.44 5.09
C ALA A 34 4.43 6.98 4.99
N ALA A 35 4.52 7.52 3.77
CA ALA A 35 4.50 8.96 3.53
C ALA A 35 3.15 9.60 3.94
N GLU A 36 2.04 8.97 3.58
CA GLU A 36 0.71 9.48 3.88
C GLU A 36 0.36 9.38 5.36
N MET A 37 0.77 8.31 6.04
CA MET A 37 0.63 8.19 7.50
C MET A 37 1.46 9.25 8.24
N ALA A 38 2.67 9.57 7.74
CA ALA A 38 3.48 10.66 8.30
C ALA A 38 2.81 12.04 8.10
N ARG A 39 2.26 12.31 6.89
CA ARG A 39 1.49 13.54 6.62
C ARG A 39 0.27 13.65 7.53
N ALA A 40 -0.48 12.57 7.65
CA ALA A 40 -1.69 12.55 8.48
C ALA A 40 -1.36 12.73 9.96
N ALA A 41 -0.28 12.13 10.47
CA ALA A 41 0.19 12.34 11.83
C ALA A 41 0.59 13.81 12.07
N GLN A 42 1.32 14.43 11.13
CA GLN A 42 1.64 15.86 11.18
C GLN A 42 0.35 16.71 11.20
N GLY A 43 -0.65 16.35 10.38
CA GLY A 43 -1.96 17.01 10.35
C GLY A 43 -2.80 16.79 11.62
N LEU A 44 -2.48 15.80 12.44
CA LEU A 44 -3.04 15.59 13.78
C LEU A 44 -2.31 16.39 14.87
N GLY A 45 -1.19 17.04 14.56
CA GLY A 45 -0.41 17.85 15.49
C GLY A 45 0.81 17.17 16.09
N TYR A 46 1.19 15.97 15.62
CA TYR A 46 2.44 15.33 16.03
C TYR A 46 3.65 16.06 15.43
N GLU A 47 4.74 16.19 16.18
CA GLU A 47 6.05 16.51 15.62
C GLU A 47 6.60 15.23 14.97
N VAL A 48 6.67 15.22 13.62
CA VAL A 48 7.03 14.01 12.83
C VAL A 48 8.43 14.13 12.28
N GLU A 49 9.24 13.08 12.47
CA GLU A 49 10.51 12.88 11.79
C GLU A 49 10.51 11.51 11.08
N VAL A 50 10.76 11.47 9.78
CA VAL A 50 10.86 10.23 9.00
C VAL A 50 12.32 9.88 8.78
N TRP A 51 12.71 8.67 9.16
CA TRP A 51 14.04 8.11 8.92
C TRP A 51 13.98 7.15 7.74
N ALA A 52 14.65 7.49 6.66
CA ALA A 52 14.55 6.80 5.38
C ALA A 52 15.95 6.58 4.77
N PRO A 53 16.11 5.65 3.80
CA PRO A 53 17.37 5.44 3.09
C PRO A 53 17.90 6.70 2.41
N ALA A 54 19.22 6.72 2.18
CA ALA A 54 19.87 7.75 1.39
C ALA A 54 19.26 7.86 -0.01
N LEU A 55 19.20 9.08 -0.53
CA LEU A 55 18.78 9.31 -1.91
C LEU A 55 19.82 8.78 -2.89
N PRO A 56 19.41 8.21 -4.02
CA PRO A 56 20.33 7.92 -5.11
C PRO A 56 21.02 9.21 -5.62
N PRO A 57 22.23 9.10 -6.16
CA PRO A 57 22.90 10.25 -6.77
C PRO A 57 22.03 10.95 -7.83
N GLY A 58 21.96 12.27 -7.76
CA GLY A 58 21.19 13.09 -8.71
C GLY A 58 19.69 13.21 -8.40
N VAL A 59 19.17 12.55 -7.36
CA VAL A 59 17.78 12.71 -6.92
C VAL A 59 17.70 13.79 -5.85
N ALA A 60 16.91 14.83 -6.11
CA ALA A 60 16.64 15.88 -5.12
C ALA A 60 15.59 15.43 -4.10
N GLU A 61 15.68 15.96 -2.87
CA GLU A 61 14.67 15.72 -1.85
C GLU A 61 13.35 16.39 -2.23
N LYS A 62 12.25 15.69 -2.00
CA LYS A 62 10.89 16.24 -2.16
C LYS A 62 10.56 17.15 -0.97
N GLY A 63 9.79 18.21 -1.20
CA GLY A 63 9.25 19.05 -0.11
C GLY A 63 8.24 18.27 0.74
N TRP A 64 8.59 18.00 1.99
CA TRP A 64 7.74 17.31 2.96
C TRP A 64 7.25 18.29 4.03
N PRO A 65 6.03 18.12 4.57
CA PRO A 65 5.56 18.96 5.70
C PRO A 65 6.20 18.58 7.04
N PHE A 66 7.05 17.55 7.08
CA PHE A 66 7.74 17.00 8.24
C PHE A 66 9.24 16.86 7.94
N LYS A 67 10.04 16.63 8.99
CA LYS A 67 11.48 16.39 8.84
C LYS A 67 11.76 15.03 8.23
N VAL A 68 12.72 14.94 7.31
CA VAL A 68 13.23 13.67 6.77
C VAL A 68 14.72 13.56 7.08
N ARG A 69 15.10 12.50 7.77
CA ARG A 69 16.49 12.15 8.05
C ARG A 69 16.90 11.01 7.11
N ARG A 70 17.89 11.26 6.27
CA ARG A 70 18.44 10.26 5.38
C ARG A 70 19.52 9.45 6.09
N LEU A 71 19.27 8.13 6.21
CA LEU A 71 20.20 7.19 6.81
C LEU A 71 21.13 6.58 5.73
N PRO A 72 22.37 6.21 6.06
CA PRO A 72 23.33 5.60 5.12
C PRO A 72 22.96 4.14 4.83
N LEU A 73 21.77 3.92 4.27
CA LEU A 73 21.19 2.62 3.94
C LEU A 73 20.87 2.58 2.45
N ALA A 74 21.02 1.40 1.83
CA ALA A 74 20.76 1.20 0.42
C ALA A 74 19.26 0.95 0.08
N GLY A 75 18.39 0.86 1.08
CA GLY A 75 16.97 0.60 0.87
C GLY A 75 16.64 -0.85 0.46
N ASP A 76 17.56 -1.78 0.69
CA ASP A 76 17.34 -3.21 0.49
C ASP A 76 17.06 -3.94 1.81
N HIS A 77 16.54 -5.18 1.72
CA HIS A 77 16.19 -6.00 2.89
C HIS A 77 17.26 -7.08 3.22
N GLY A 78 18.47 -6.96 2.68
CA GLY A 78 19.57 -7.90 2.93
C GLY A 78 20.06 -7.87 4.38
N LEU A 79 20.74 -8.94 4.82
CA LEU A 79 21.25 -9.05 6.19
C LEU A 79 22.18 -7.88 6.58
N LEU A 80 22.98 -7.41 5.65
CA LEU A 80 23.89 -6.27 5.87
C LEU A 80 23.08 -4.97 6.08
N SER A 81 22.03 -4.75 5.31
CA SER A 81 21.14 -3.60 5.48
C SER A 81 20.41 -3.65 6.81
N GLN A 82 19.95 -4.84 7.25
CA GLN A 82 19.34 -5.03 8.56
C GLN A 82 20.32 -4.74 9.70
N TRP A 83 21.55 -5.20 9.58
CA TRP A 83 22.59 -4.91 10.56
C TRP A 83 22.93 -3.41 10.62
N ARG A 84 23.06 -2.76 9.45
CA ARG A 84 23.27 -1.30 9.37
C ARG A 84 22.10 -0.54 9.99
N MET A 85 20.87 -0.95 9.70
CA MET A 85 19.67 -0.37 10.32
C MET A 85 19.72 -0.52 11.84
N ALA A 86 19.99 -1.72 12.35
CA ALA A 86 20.09 -1.96 13.78
C ALA A 86 21.16 -1.06 14.44
N ARG A 87 22.32 -0.89 13.81
CA ARG A 87 23.35 0.04 14.30
C ARG A 87 22.90 1.51 14.29
N GLN A 88 22.16 1.95 13.26
CA GLN A 88 21.64 3.30 13.21
C GLN A 88 20.60 3.55 14.32
N LEU A 89 19.70 2.59 14.55
CA LEU A 89 18.72 2.67 15.63
C LEU A 89 19.40 2.70 17.00
N GLU A 90 20.39 1.84 17.22
CA GLU A 90 21.14 1.80 18.48
C GLU A 90 21.94 3.10 18.70
N ALA A 91 22.58 3.64 17.67
CA ALA A 91 23.33 4.89 17.77
C ALA A 91 22.45 6.12 18.14
N GLN A 92 21.17 6.05 17.85
CA GLN A 92 20.21 7.12 18.14
C GLN A 92 19.19 6.71 19.22
N ARG A 93 19.52 5.71 20.04
CA ARG A 93 18.62 5.12 21.04
C ARG A 93 18.02 6.15 22.00
N ASP A 94 18.79 7.16 22.41
CA ASP A 94 18.32 8.15 23.39
C ASP A 94 17.19 9.00 22.80
N GLN A 95 17.29 9.39 21.52
CA GLN A 95 16.21 10.04 20.79
C GLN A 95 14.99 9.13 20.62
N LEU A 96 15.22 7.85 20.26
CA LEU A 96 14.13 6.89 20.03
C LEU A 96 13.43 6.51 21.33
N ASN A 97 14.16 6.43 22.44
CA ASN A 97 13.59 6.11 23.75
C ASN A 97 12.66 7.23 24.25
N ALA A 98 12.94 8.49 23.88
CA ALA A 98 12.09 9.64 24.20
C ALA A 98 10.90 9.81 23.22
N ALA A 99 10.81 9.01 22.16
CA ALA A 99 9.87 9.17 21.06
C ALA A 99 8.78 8.09 21.02
N THR A 100 7.70 8.37 20.28
CA THR A 100 6.84 7.34 19.71
C THR A 100 7.54 6.79 18.47
N LEU A 101 8.02 5.54 18.53
CA LEU A 101 8.63 4.86 17.39
C LEU A 101 7.55 4.16 16.58
N TYR A 102 7.44 4.52 15.31
CA TYR A 102 6.52 3.89 14.37
C TYR A 102 7.27 3.16 13.27
N ILE A 103 6.95 1.88 13.09
CA ILE A 103 7.50 1.00 12.07
C ILE A 103 6.37 0.57 11.12
N PRO A 104 6.30 1.18 9.92
CA PRO A 104 5.22 0.94 8.97
C PRO A 104 5.41 -0.32 8.10
N GLU A 105 6.57 -1.00 8.18
CA GLU A 105 6.90 -2.10 7.25
C GLU A 105 7.93 -3.08 7.83
N PRO A 106 8.11 -4.27 7.19
CA PRO A 106 8.95 -5.35 7.76
C PRO A 106 10.44 -5.07 7.88
N GLY A 107 10.99 -4.13 7.11
CA GLY A 107 12.43 -3.89 7.09
C GLY A 107 12.98 -3.51 8.46
N PRO A 108 12.62 -2.34 9.02
CA PRO A 108 13.04 -1.95 10.37
C PRO A 108 12.51 -2.90 11.46
N LEU A 109 11.37 -3.58 11.23
CA LEU A 109 10.86 -4.59 12.15
C LEU A 109 11.89 -5.70 12.40
N LEU A 110 12.56 -6.19 11.35
CA LEU A 110 13.59 -7.22 11.49
C LEU A 110 14.79 -6.73 12.32
N ALA A 111 15.19 -5.46 12.18
CA ALA A 111 16.22 -4.86 13.04
C ALA A 111 15.75 -4.80 14.50
N MET A 112 14.49 -4.44 14.76
CA MET A 112 13.92 -4.43 16.11
C MET A 112 13.85 -5.81 16.74
N LEU A 113 13.62 -6.89 15.95
CA LEU A 113 13.67 -8.26 16.46
C LEU A 113 15.02 -8.64 17.02
N LEU A 114 16.11 -8.02 16.55
CA LEU A 114 17.46 -8.21 17.09
C LEU A 114 17.67 -7.30 18.31
N LEU A 115 17.33 -6.02 18.22
CA LEU A 115 17.64 -5.03 19.25
C LEU A 115 16.83 -5.21 20.54
N GLN A 116 15.65 -5.81 20.48
CA GLN A 116 14.77 -5.98 21.64
C GLN A 116 15.39 -6.77 22.81
N TYR A 117 16.45 -7.52 22.57
CA TYR A 117 17.16 -8.32 23.59
C TYR A 117 18.29 -7.58 24.29
N PHE A 118 18.65 -6.39 23.83
CA PHE A 118 19.77 -5.63 24.40
C PHE A 118 19.33 -4.60 25.43
N ASP A 119 18.04 -4.50 25.75
CA ASP A 119 17.39 -3.58 26.73
C ASP A 119 17.82 -2.11 26.64
N ARG A 120 18.46 -1.72 25.55
CA ARG A 120 18.93 -0.35 25.32
C ARG A 120 17.95 0.50 24.51
N LEU A 121 17.19 -0.15 23.62
CA LEU A 121 16.19 0.51 22.80
C LEU A 121 14.79 0.19 23.33
N GLN A 122 14.23 1.13 24.09
CA GLN A 122 12.91 1.05 24.72
C GLN A 122 12.14 2.33 24.42
N PRO A 123 11.55 2.46 23.21
CA PRO A 123 10.78 3.63 22.83
C PRO A 123 9.65 3.92 23.83
N ALA A 124 9.37 5.17 24.10
CA ALA A 124 8.25 5.58 24.97
C ALA A 124 6.94 4.94 24.51
N ARG A 125 6.75 4.81 23.18
CA ARG A 125 5.66 4.05 22.58
C ARG A 125 6.17 3.35 21.33
N LEU A 126 5.82 2.10 21.13
CA LEU A 126 6.12 1.33 19.91
C LEU A 126 4.83 1.05 19.15
N LEU A 127 4.79 1.46 17.90
CA LEU A 127 3.67 1.24 16.97
C LEU A 127 4.17 0.47 15.73
N LEU A 128 3.41 -0.51 15.30
CA LEU A 128 3.78 -1.41 14.21
C LEU A 128 2.65 -1.49 13.19
N THR A 129 2.98 -1.60 11.89
CA THR A 129 2.00 -1.90 10.82
C THR A 129 2.37 -3.16 10.06
N PHE A 130 1.35 -3.96 9.73
CA PHE A 130 1.47 -5.17 8.94
C PHE A 130 0.56 -5.10 7.70
N HIS A 131 1.14 -5.47 6.54
CA HIS A 131 0.48 -5.40 5.24
C HIS A 131 -0.07 -6.74 4.75
N GLY A 132 0.35 -7.87 5.36
CA GLY A 132 -0.18 -9.21 5.07
C GLY A 132 0.90 -10.26 4.83
N SER A 133 1.69 -10.14 3.78
CA SER A 133 2.64 -11.19 3.36
C SER A 133 3.74 -11.50 4.38
N GLU A 134 4.18 -10.52 5.14
CA GLU A 134 5.19 -10.67 6.20
C GLU A 134 4.67 -11.45 7.40
N ILE A 135 3.37 -11.43 7.67
CA ILE A 135 2.76 -12.13 8.82
C ILE A 135 3.07 -13.62 8.75
N GLN A 136 2.85 -14.25 7.60
CA GLN A 136 3.13 -15.66 7.40
C GLN A 136 4.64 -15.97 7.52
N ARG A 137 5.49 -15.09 6.97
CA ARG A 137 6.95 -15.23 7.05
C ARG A 137 7.43 -15.17 8.50
N LEU A 138 6.92 -14.23 9.30
CA LEU A 138 7.28 -14.07 10.71
C LEU A 138 6.77 -15.26 11.56
N ALA A 139 5.67 -15.88 11.16
CA ALA A 139 5.10 -17.04 11.84
C ALA A 139 5.72 -18.40 11.40
N SER A 140 6.45 -18.46 10.28
CA SER A 140 6.87 -19.70 9.64
C SER A 140 7.92 -20.51 10.42
N ARG A 141 8.77 -19.84 11.20
CA ARG A 141 9.84 -20.46 11.99
C ARG A 141 9.60 -20.22 13.48
N ARG A 142 9.73 -21.27 14.31
CA ARG A 142 9.46 -21.20 15.76
C ARG A 142 10.21 -20.06 16.46
N LEU A 143 11.51 -19.92 16.20
CA LEU A 143 12.33 -18.88 16.82
C LEU A 143 11.87 -17.48 16.38
N LEU A 144 11.62 -17.29 15.08
CA LEU A 144 11.17 -16.01 14.54
C LEU A 144 9.79 -15.64 15.09
N ARG A 145 8.87 -16.61 15.16
CA ARG A 145 7.54 -16.43 15.76
C ARG A 145 7.66 -16.03 17.23
N TRP A 146 8.49 -16.73 18.01
CA TRP A 146 8.71 -16.40 19.42
C TRP A 146 9.28 -15.00 19.60
N SER A 147 10.31 -14.64 18.84
CA SER A 147 10.92 -13.31 18.84
C SER A 147 9.92 -12.23 18.45
N THR A 148 9.08 -12.48 17.41
CA THR A 148 8.03 -11.57 16.99
C THR A 148 6.99 -11.40 18.10
N THR A 149 6.50 -12.48 18.71
CA THR A 149 5.56 -12.41 19.85
C THR A 149 6.10 -11.56 20.98
N HIS A 150 7.41 -11.69 21.30
CA HIS A 150 8.03 -10.88 22.34
C HIS A 150 8.02 -9.37 21.97
N LEU A 151 8.34 -9.01 20.72
CA LEU A 151 8.26 -7.63 20.25
C LEU A 151 6.83 -7.08 20.26
N LEU A 152 5.85 -7.89 19.84
CA LEU A 152 4.44 -7.51 19.82
C LEU A 152 3.89 -7.20 21.23
N ARG A 153 4.41 -7.85 22.26
CA ARG A 153 4.05 -7.54 23.67
C ARG A 153 4.48 -6.13 24.06
N LYS A 154 5.61 -5.64 23.51
CA LYS A 154 6.11 -4.27 23.76
C LYS A 154 5.35 -3.21 22.96
N ALA A 155 4.70 -3.58 21.85
CA ALA A 155 3.92 -2.65 21.05
C ALA A 155 2.66 -2.17 21.81
N VAL A 156 2.39 -0.86 21.74
CA VAL A 156 1.18 -0.24 22.31
C VAL A 156 -0.02 -0.48 21.40
N ARG A 157 0.17 -0.32 20.08
CA ARG A 157 -0.81 -0.62 19.04
C ARG A 157 -0.15 -1.30 17.86
N ILE A 158 -0.92 -2.14 17.18
CA ILE A 158 -0.53 -2.87 16.00
C ILE A 158 -1.57 -2.60 14.93
N SER A 159 -1.17 -1.97 13.83
CA SER A 159 -2.09 -1.74 12.73
C SER A 159 -1.98 -2.80 11.65
N VAL A 160 -3.09 -3.07 11.02
CA VAL A 160 -3.20 -3.94 9.83
C VAL A 160 -4.02 -3.22 8.77
N VAL A 161 -3.65 -3.41 7.51
CA VAL A 161 -4.22 -2.62 6.39
C VAL A 161 -5.56 -3.13 5.87
N SER A 162 -6.03 -4.28 6.37
CA SER A 162 -7.30 -4.90 5.95
C SER A 162 -7.83 -5.86 7.01
N ALA A 163 -9.13 -6.18 6.97
CA ALA A 163 -9.73 -7.21 7.80
C ALA A 163 -9.12 -8.59 7.49
N TYR A 164 -8.83 -8.86 6.22
CA TYR A 164 -8.08 -10.06 5.83
C TYR A 164 -6.72 -10.15 6.55
N ALA A 165 -5.94 -9.07 6.56
CA ALA A 165 -4.65 -9.03 7.25
C ALA A 165 -4.83 -9.16 8.77
N ARG A 166 -5.91 -8.59 9.36
CA ARG A 166 -6.27 -8.76 10.76
C ARG A 166 -6.51 -10.23 11.11
N ASP A 167 -7.35 -10.89 10.35
CA ASP A 167 -7.73 -12.29 10.63
C ASP A 167 -6.52 -13.22 10.45
N LEU A 168 -5.70 -12.97 9.43
CA LEU A 168 -4.42 -13.65 9.25
C LEU A 168 -3.46 -13.40 10.43
N PHE A 169 -3.41 -12.16 10.94
CA PHE A 169 -2.54 -11.79 12.05
C PHE A 169 -2.99 -12.47 13.35
N ILE A 170 -4.28 -12.42 13.67
CA ILE A 170 -4.87 -13.06 14.86
C ILE A 170 -4.66 -14.58 14.83
N LYS A 171 -4.80 -15.21 13.67
CA LYS A 171 -4.53 -16.65 13.48
C LYS A 171 -3.10 -17.03 13.93
N HIS A 172 -2.11 -16.18 13.70
CA HIS A 172 -0.71 -16.45 14.01
C HIS A 172 -0.25 -15.88 15.35
N PHE A 173 -0.82 -14.75 15.78
CA PHE A 173 -0.45 -14.00 16.99
C PHE A 173 -1.71 -13.61 17.81
N PRO A 174 -2.49 -14.58 18.31
CA PRO A 174 -3.79 -14.30 18.95
C PRO A 174 -3.69 -13.42 20.18
N GLU A 175 -2.57 -13.48 20.93
CA GLU A 175 -2.34 -12.67 22.13
C GLU A 175 -2.32 -11.16 21.84
N SER A 176 -2.08 -10.78 20.58
CA SER A 176 -2.01 -9.38 20.16
C SER A 176 -3.37 -8.79 19.72
N ALA A 177 -4.42 -9.61 19.68
CA ALA A 177 -5.75 -9.19 19.21
C ALA A 177 -6.28 -7.90 19.85
N PRO A 178 -6.13 -7.67 21.18
CA PRO A 178 -6.61 -6.44 21.81
C PRO A 178 -5.89 -5.16 21.39
N LYS A 179 -4.71 -5.28 20.79
CA LYS A 179 -3.87 -4.14 20.33
C LYS A 179 -4.07 -3.80 18.86
N ILE A 180 -4.86 -4.60 18.14
CA ILE A 180 -5.00 -4.46 16.68
C ILE A 180 -5.99 -3.35 16.35
N VAL A 181 -5.57 -2.47 15.44
CA VAL A 181 -6.41 -1.46 14.82
C VAL A 181 -6.35 -1.59 13.29
N LEU A 182 -7.46 -1.33 12.62
CA LEU A 182 -7.51 -1.27 11.15
C LEU A 182 -7.08 0.11 10.68
N THR A 183 -6.14 0.14 9.75
CA THR A 183 -5.66 1.35 9.10
C THR A 183 -5.67 1.16 7.60
N HIS A 184 -6.87 1.19 7.03
CA HIS A 184 -7.02 1.05 5.60
C HIS A 184 -6.27 2.15 4.86
N GLY A 185 -5.73 1.82 3.68
CA GLY A 185 -5.23 2.82 2.78
C GLY A 185 -6.35 3.75 2.28
N ALA A 186 -5.99 4.96 1.94
CA ALA A 186 -6.84 5.96 1.34
C ALA A 186 -6.22 6.48 0.04
N LEU A 187 -6.92 7.36 -0.66
CA LEU A 187 -6.37 8.01 -1.83
C LEU A 187 -5.15 8.87 -1.45
N ARG A 188 -4.12 8.84 -2.26
CA ARG A 188 -2.93 9.70 -2.08
C ARG A 188 -3.34 11.18 -2.07
N THR A 189 -2.73 11.97 -1.18
CA THR A 189 -3.05 13.40 -1.06
C THR A 189 -2.55 14.22 -2.25
N ASP A 190 -1.55 13.73 -2.98
CA ASP A 190 -1.00 14.37 -4.18
C ASP A 190 -1.69 13.91 -5.48
N LEU A 191 -2.67 13.01 -5.39
CA LEU A 191 -3.53 12.63 -6.49
C LEU A 191 -4.84 13.44 -6.41
N ALA A 192 -4.97 14.43 -7.27
CA ALA A 192 -6.22 15.18 -7.41
C ALA A 192 -7.03 14.55 -8.56
N PRO A 193 -8.02 13.70 -8.27
CA PRO A 193 -8.81 13.09 -9.35
C PRO A 193 -9.59 14.17 -10.07
N SER A 194 -9.30 14.32 -11.34
CA SER A 194 -10.09 15.20 -12.23
C SER A 194 -11.50 14.66 -12.38
N PRO A 195 -12.49 15.53 -12.65
CA PRO A 195 -13.83 15.09 -13.02
C PRO A 195 -13.75 14.11 -14.20
N PRO A 196 -14.68 13.14 -14.30
CA PRO A 196 -14.69 12.21 -15.42
C PRO A 196 -14.74 12.96 -16.73
N ASP A 197 -13.89 12.59 -17.65
CA ASP A 197 -14.01 13.05 -19.04
C ASP A 197 -15.42 12.71 -19.57
N PRO A 198 -16.01 13.58 -20.37
CA PRO A 198 -17.25 13.26 -21.06
C PRO A 198 -17.07 11.94 -21.84
N ALA A 199 -18.13 11.14 -21.86
CA ALA A 199 -18.14 9.77 -22.41
C ALA A 199 -17.24 9.60 -23.63
N PRO A 200 -16.47 8.49 -23.73
CA PRO A 200 -15.61 8.21 -24.87
C PRO A 200 -16.40 8.42 -26.16
N ARG A 201 -15.82 9.16 -27.10
CA ARG A 201 -16.43 9.37 -28.43
C ARG A 201 -16.70 8.02 -29.08
N ALA A 202 -17.84 7.88 -29.75
CA ALA A 202 -18.16 6.68 -30.53
C ALA A 202 -16.99 6.37 -31.48
N GLY A 203 -16.45 5.14 -31.42
CA GLY A 203 -15.26 4.71 -32.19
C GLY A 203 -13.93 4.93 -31.45
N ALA A 204 -13.91 5.43 -30.21
CA ALA A 204 -12.69 5.57 -29.43
C ALA A 204 -12.14 4.19 -28.99
N THR A 205 -10.82 4.08 -28.94
CA THR A 205 -10.12 2.91 -28.44
C THR A 205 -10.52 2.56 -27.00
N THR A 206 -10.82 1.31 -26.73
CA THR A 206 -11.11 0.81 -25.40
C THR A 206 -9.80 0.48 -24.68
N VAL A 207 -9.32 1.37 -23.83
CA VAL A 207 -8.09 1.20 -23.07
C VAL A 207 -8.39 0.49 -21.75
N ILE A 208 -7.77 -0.67 -21.54
CA ILE A 208 -7.72 -1.36 -20.25
C ILE A 208 -6.37 -1.09 -19.62
N LEU A 209 -6.34 -0.67 -18.36
CA LEU A 209 -5.14 -0.21 -17.66
C LEU A 209 -4.81 -1.09 -16.46
N THR A 210 -3.54 -1.49 -16.35
CA THR A 210 -2.94 -1.98 -15.11
C THR A 210 -1.85 -1.02 -14.64
N VAL A 211 -1.89 -0.62 -13.37
CA VAL A 211 -0.81 0.13 -12.70
C VAL A 211 -0.25 -0.71 -11.57
N ALA A 212 0.86 -1.40 -11.83
CA ALA A 212 1.51 -2.27 -10.85
C ALA A 212 2.90 -2.66 -11.34
N ARG A 213 3.83 -2.95 -10.42
CA ARG A 213 5.10 -3.61 -10.79
C ARG A 213 4.82 -4.85 -11.65
N ILE A 214 5.59 -5.07 -12.69
CA ILE A 214 5.49 -6.26 -13.54
C ILE A 214 6.00 -7.46 -12.74
N ASN A 215 5.09 -8.30 -12.26
CA ASN A 215 5.37 -9.42 -11.39
C ASN A 215 4.24 -10.47 -11.50
N PRO A 216 4.54 -11.78 -11.47
CA PRO A 216 3.53 -12.85 -11.54
C PRO A 216 2.35 -12.64 -10.59
N ARG A 217 2.62 -12.15 -9.39
CA ARG A 217 1.61 -11.88 -8.36
C ARG A 217 0.59 -10.80 -8.78
N LYS A 218 0.92 -9.91 -9.71
CA LYS A 218 0.04 -8.80 -10.14
C LYS A 218 -0.89 -9.17 -11.29
N GLY A 219 -0.67 -10.33 -11.92
CA GLY A 219 -1.63 -10.94 -12.81
C GLY A 219 -1.75 -10.33 -14.20
N GLN A 220 -0.74 -9.61 -14.70
CA GLN A 220 -0.78 -9.03 -16.06
C GLN A 220 -0.97 -10.10 -17.13
N LEU A 221 -0.38 -11.29 -16.95
CA LEU A 221 -0.54 -12.39 -17.90
C LEU A 221 -2.01 -12.89 -17.93
N GLN A 222 -2.66 -12.98 -16.77
CA GLN A 222 -4.07 -13.38 -16.66
C GLN A 222 -4.99 -12.39 -17.38
N VAL A 223 -4.68 -11.10 -17.29
CA VAL A 223 -5.41 -10.06 -18.04
C VAL A 223 -5.25 -10.29 -19.54
N ILE A 224 -4.02 -10.47 -20.07
CA ILE A 224 -3.80 -10.71 -21.50
C ILE A 224 -4.55 -11.95 -21.98
N GLU A 225 -4.46 -13.07 -21.25
CA GLU A 225 -5.11 -14.31 -21.68
C GLU A 225 -6.65 -14.19 -21.66
N ALA A 226 -7.23 -13.49 -20.67
CA ALA A 226 -8.65 -13.23 -20.64
C ALA A 226 -9.12 -12.32 -21.77
N LEU A 227 -8.33 -11.29 -22.11
CA LEU A 227 -8.64 -10.37 -23.23
C LEU A 227 -8.55 -11.06 -24.58
N LYS A 228 -7.59 -11.98 -24.79
CA LYS A 228 -7.48 -12.80 -26.00
C LYS A 228 -8.70 -13.70 -26.22
N ALA A 229 -9.35 -14.11 -25.15
CA ALA A 229 -10.56 -14.95 -25.22
C ALA A 229 -11.85 -14.17 -25.53
N LEU A 230 -11.81 -12.84 -25.59
CA LEU A 230 -12.96 -12.02 -25.97
C LEU A 230 -13.38 -12.24 -27.44
N PRO A 231 -14.66 -11.98 -27.80
CA PRO A 231 -15.10 -11.93 -29.18
C PRO A 231 -14.24 -10.96 -30.05
N ALA A 232 -13.94 -11.34 -31.28
CA ALA A 232 -13.12 -10.54 -32.19
C ALA A 232 -13.60 -9.09 -32.34
N ALA A 233 -14.92 -8.88 -32.40
CA ALA A 233 -15.52 -7.54 -32.47
C ALA A 233 -15.18 -6.64 -31.28
N GLN A 234 -15.03 -7.21 -30.08
CA GLN A 234 -14.62 -6.47 -28.89
C GLN A 234 -13.11 -6.20 -28.87
N ARG A 235 -12.30 -7.11 -29.41
CA ARG A 235 -10.85 -6.92 -29.50
C ARG A 235 -10.43 -5.90 -30.55
N ALA A 236 -11.21 -5.66 -31.57
CA ALA A 236 -10.89 -4.79 -32.72
C ALA A 236 -10.57 -3.33 -32.32
N SER A 237 -11.11 -2.85 -31.20
CA SER A 237 -10.87 -1.50 -30.66
C SER A 237 -10.17 -1.52 -29.30
N LEU A 238 -9.58 -2.65 -28.90
CA LEU A 238 -8.98 -2.84 -27.59
C LEU A 238 -7.51 -2.42 -27.57
N GLU A 239 -7.08 -1.80 -26.49
CA GLU A 239 -5.67 -1.70 -26.11
C GLU A 239 -5.51 -2.09 -24.64
N TYR A 240 -4.41 -2.77 -24.31
CA TYR A 240 -4.04 -3.05 -22.92
C TYR A 240 -2.76 -2.31 -22.55
N TRP A 241 -2.84 -1.43 -21.57
CA TRP A 241 -1.72 -0.62 -21.08
C TRP A 241 -1.24 -1.13 -19.73
N VAL A 242 0.07 -1.32 -19.60
CA VAL A 242 0.72 -1.76 -18.37
C VAL A 242 1.72 -0.70 -17.93
N VAL A 243 1.47 -0.09 -16.78
CA VAL A 243 2.36 0.87 -16.12
C VAL A 243 3.03 0.19 -14.94
N GLY A 244 4.33 0.31 -14.84
CA GLY A 244 5.12 -0.15 -13.71
C GLY A 244 6.50 -0.66 -14.11
N SER A 245 7.41 -0.64 -13.14
CA SER A 245 8.78 -1.14 -13.33
C SER A 245 8.81 -2.67 -13.43
N HIS A 246 9.80 -3.16 -14.17
CA HIS A 246 10.07 -4.59 -14.30
C HIS A 246 10.59 -5.18 -12.99
N SER A 247 10.13 -6.37 -12.63
CA SER A 247 10.75 -7.17 -11.57
C SER A 247 11.95 -7.93 -12.13
N LYS A 248 12.84 -8.38 -11.24
CA LYS A 248 14.06 -9.13 -11.62
C LYS A 248 13.80 -10.59 -12.02
N GLU A 249 12.53 -11.00 -12.18
CA GLU A 249 12.14 -12.37 -12.50
C GLU A 249 11.95 -12.57 -14.02
N ASN A 250 12.11 -13.79 -14.52
CA ASN A 250 11.91 -14.17 -15.93
C ASN A 250 10.44 -14.04 -16.42
N TYR A 251 9.60 -13.36 -15.65
CA TYR A 251 8.20 -13.13 -15.98
C TYR A 251 8.03 -12.24 -17.22
N ASP A 252 8.97 -11.32 -17.46
CA ASP A 252 8.93 -10.40 -18.58
C ASP A 252 8.93 -11.13 -19.93
N THR A 253 9.69 -12.23 -20.06
CA THR A 253 9.72 -13.04 -21.27
C THR A 253 8.36 -13.71 -21.54
N ALA A 254 7.74 -14.28 -20.53
CA ALA A 254 6.41 -14.89 -20.69
C ALA A 254 5.34 -13.84 -21.02
N LEU A 255 5.42 -12.68 -20.39
CA LEU A 255 4.50 -11.58 -20.63
C LEU A 255 4.66 -10.98 -22.04
N ALA A 256 5.91 -10.76 -22.50
CA ALA A 256 6.20 -10.30 -23.85
C ALA A 256 5.73 -11.32 -24.91
N ALA A 257 5.94 -12.62 -24.66
CA ALA A 257 5.46 -13.68 -25.56
C ALA A 257 3.93 -13.74 -25.61
N ALA A 258 3.24 -13.49 -24.51
CA ALA A 258 1.76 -13.43 -24.49
C ALA A 258 1.27 -12.19 -25.25
N ALA A 259 1.90 -11.05 -25.05
CA ALA A 259 1.60 -9.80 -25.76
C ALA A 259 1.80 -9.94 -27.28
N ALA A 260 2.88 -10.58 -27.71
CA ALA A 260 3.16 -10.81 -29.13
C ALA A 260 2.13 -11.73 -29.83
N ARG A 261 1.43 -12.57 -29.07
CA ARG A 261 0.37 -13.45 -29.59
C ARG A 261 -1.04 -12.84 -29.49
N ALA A 262 -1.16 -11.63 -28.94
CA ALA A 262 -2.43 -10.92 -28.92
C ALA A 262 -2.69 -10.25 -30.27
N ASP A 263 -3.93 -10.22 -30.73
CA ASP A 263 -4.40 -9.53 -31.93
C ASP A 263 -4.89 -8.10 -31.65
N PHE A 264 -4.47 -7.54 -30.49
CA PHE A 264 -4.68 -6.17 -30.07
C PHE A 264 -3.38 -5.61 -29.45
N PRO A 265 -3.19 -4.29 -29.45
CA PRO A 265 -2.00 -3.68 -28.86
C PRO A 265 -1.88 -3.91 -27.35
N VAL A 266 -0.73 -4.41 -26.89
CA VAL A 266 -0.31 -4.44 -25.49
C VAL A 266 0.87 -3.50 -25.33
N LYS A 267 0.68 -2.41 -24.56
CA LYS A 267 1.68 -1.35 -24.37
C LYS A 267 2.28 -1.39 -22.97
N PHE A 268 3.58 -1.63 -22.89
CA PHE A 268 4.34 -1.53 -21.65
C PHE A 268 4.90 -0.11 -21.54
N LEU A 269 4.34 0.69 -20.62
CA LEU A 269 4.67 2.11 -20.47
C LEU A 269 5.84 2.35 -19.49
N GLY A 270 6.33 1.28 -18.84
CA GLY A 270 7.43 1.37 -17.89
C GLY A 270 7.07 2.11 -16.61
N ASP A 271 8.10 2.65 -15.94
CA ASP A 271 7.93 3.45 -14.73
C ASP A 271 7.59 4.90 -15.11
N VAL A 272 6.31 5.24 -14.97
CA VAL A 272 5.77 6.55 -15.37
C VAL A 272 5.85 7.51 -14.17
N PRO A 273 6.32 8.76 -14.35
CA PRO A 273 6.25 9.81 -13.34
C PRO A 273 4.82 10.08 -12.87
N ASP A 274 4.67 10.44 -11.59
CA ASP A 274 3.34 10.66 -10.98
C ASP A 274 2.53 11.73 -11.71
N GLU A 275 3.20 12.77 -12.25
CA GLU A 275 2.57 13.86 -13.00
C GLU A 275 1.92 13.41 -14.32
N LYS A 276 2.40 12.28 -14.89
CA LYS A 276 1.85 11.69 -16.11
C LYS A 276 0.85 10.57 -15.84
N LEU A 277 0.83 10.06 -14.63
CA LEU A 277 -0.01 8.92 -14.28
C LEU A 277 -1.50 9.29 -14.32
N ASP A 278 -1.85 10.50 -13.91
CA ASP A 278 -3.22 11.03 -13.96
C ASP A 278 -3.76 11.04 -15.40
N ASP A 279 -2.97 11.48 -16.38
CA ASP A 279 -3.36 11.47 -17.80
C ASP A 279 -3.58 10.05 -18.35
N ILE A 280 -2.81 9.08 -17.86
CA ILE A 280 -2.96 7.67 -18.24
C ILE A 280 -4.25 7.10 -17.67
N TYR A 281 -4.56 7.37 -16.40
CA TYR A 281 -5.82 6.95 -15.80
C TYR A 281 -7.02 7.55 -16.54
N ARG A 282 -6.96 8.82 -16.98
CA ARG A 282 -8.06 9.48 -17.72
C ARG A 282 -8.29 8.86 -19.10
N GLN A 283 -7.28 8.32 -19.76
CA GLN A 283 -7.42 7.69 -21.06
C GLN A 283 -7.97 6.26 -20.97
N ALA A 284 -7.91 5.63 -19.80
CA ALA A 284 -8.44 4.30 -19.58
C ALA A 284 -9.96 4.31 -19.37
N VAL A 285 -10.60 3.19 -19.69
CA VAL A 285 -12.06 2.99 -19.47
C VAL A 285 -12.35 1.85 -18.50
N ILE A 286 -11.39 0.96 -18.24
CA ILE A 286 -11.43 -0.13 -17.28
C ILE A 286 -10.06 -0.24 -16.62
N PHE A 287 -10.03 -0.37 -15.31
CA PHE A 287 -8.82 -0.74 -14.58
C PHE A 287 -8.83 -2.24 -14.30
N ALA A 288 -7.69 -2.90 -14.52
CA ALA A 288 -7.54 -4.33 -14.29
C ALA A 288 -6.26 -4.63 -13.50
N MET A 289 -6.37 -5.26 -12.34
CA MET A 289 -5.23 -5.88 -11.64
C MET A 289 -5.70 -7.18 -10.98
N THR A 290 -5.37 -8.30 -11.62
CA THR A 290 -5.83 -9.64 -11.24
C THR A 290 -4.80 -10.33 -10.36
N SER A 291 -4.57 -9.77 -9.16
CA SER A 291 -3.59 -10.30 -8.22
C SER A 291 -3.77 -11.80 -7.99
N MET A 292 -2.65 -12.54 -8.00
CA MET A 292 -2.59 -13.98 -7.83
C MET A 292 -1.99 -14.37 -6.47
N PRO A 293 -2.39 -15.49 -5.89
CA PRO A 293 -1.67 -16.05 -4.75
C PRO A 293 -0.22 -16.37 -5.18
N HIS A 294 0.74 -15.89 -4.43
CA HIS A 294 2.16 -16.17 -4.66
C HIS A 294 2.82 -16.40 -3.30
N ASN A 295 2.73 -17.65 -2.83
CA ASN A 295 3.10 -18.04 -1.46
C ASN A 295 4.51 -17.54 -1.06
N PRO A 296 4.67 -16.84 0.07
CA PRO A 296 3.64 -16.51 1.08
C PRO A 296 2.90 -15.19 0.83
N SER A 297 3.06 -14.56 -0.33
CA SER A 297 2.59 -13.19 -0.61
C SER A 297 1.16 -13.18 -1.17
N VAL A 298 0.34 -12.28 -0.64
CA VAL A 298 -1.02 -12.01 -1.10
C VAL A 298 -1.24 -10.49 -1.18
N GLU A 299 -2.25 -10.03 -1.92
CA GLU A 299 -2.61 -8.62 -1.95
C GLU A 299 -3.23 -8.20 -0.61
N GLY A 300 -2.55 -7.30 0.12
CA GLY A 300 -3.01 -6.87 1.44
C GLY A 300 -4.20 -5.92 1.40
N PHE A 301 -4.26 -5.05 0.39
CA PHE A 301 -5.35 -4.08 0.17
C PHE A 301 -5.41 -3.59 -1.28
N GLY A 302 -4.31 -3.00 -1.81
CA GLY A 302 -4.20 -2.49 -3.17
C GLY A 302 -4.68 -1.04 -3.33
N LEU A 303 -3.83 -0.07 -2.97
CA LEU A 303 -4.11 1.37 -3.09
C LEU A 303 -4.53 1.78 -4.51
N VAL A 304 -3.95 1.16 -5.54
CA VAL A 304 -4.22 1.44 -6.95
C VAL A 304 -5.69 1.20 -7.34
N TYR A 305 -6.44 0.36 -6.61
CA TYR A 305 -7.87 0.21 -6.83
C TYR A 305 -8.65 1.46 -6.42
N LEU A 306 -8.22 2.13 -5.34
CA LEU A 306 -8.80 3.41 -4.94
C LEU A 306 -8.41 4.53 -5.91
N GLU A 307 -7.18 4.51 -6.43
CA GLU A 307 -6.71 5.44 -7.46
C GLU A 307 -7.56 5.31 -8.73
N ALA A 308 -7.77 4.08 -9.21
CA ALA A 308 -8.65 3.80 -10.34
C ALA A 308 -10.09 4.26 -10.09
N GLY A 309 -10.63 3.93 -8.91
CA GLY A 309 -11.95 4.39 -8.48
C GLY A 309 -12.08 5.91 -8.46
N ALA A 310 -11.08 6.62 -7.94
CA ALA A 310 -11.04 8.08 -7.91
C ALA A 310 -11.11 8.71 -9.31
N HIS A 311 -10.54 8.04 -10.32
CA HIS A 311 -10.67 8.42 -11.73
C HIS A 311 -11.99 7.94 -12.37
N GLY A 312 -12.86 7.28 -11.60
CA GLY A 312 -14.13 6.79 -12.11
C GLY A 312 -14.03 5.55 -13.00
N LEU A 313 -12.93 4.80 -12.88
CA LEU A 313 -12.76 3.55 -13.62
C LEU A 313 -13.42 2.39 -12.86
N PRO A 314 -14.27 1.58 -13.50
CA PRO A 314 -14.68 0.29 -12.95
C PRO A 314 -13.48 -0.62 -12.88
N VAL A 315 -13.40 -1.40 -11.80
CA VAL A 315 -12.28 -2.31 -11.55
C VAL A 315 -12.64 -3.74 -11.93
N VAL A 316 -11.72 -4.45 -12.60
CA VAL A 316 -11.74 -5.92 -12.73
C VAL A 316 -10.58 -6.48 -11.92
N ALA A 317 -10.85 -7.32 -10.94
CA ALA A 317 -9.85 -7.85 -10.05
C ALA A 317 -10.18 -9.29 -9.61
N HIS A 318 -9.20 -9.99 -9.04
CA HIS A 318 -9.47 -11.25 -8.37
C HIS A 318 -9.98 -11.02 -6.94
N ASP A 319 -10.94 -11.85 -6.53
CA ASP A 319 -11.43 -11.95 -5.17
C ASP A 319 -10.40 -12.66 -4.28
N ILE A 320 -9.43 -11.92 -3.77
CA ILE A 320 -8.33 -12.47 -2.98
C ILE A 320 -7.80 -11.46 -1.95
N GLY A 321 -7.48 -11.97 -0.78
CA GLY A 321 -6.85 -11.18 0.28
C GLY A 321 -7.68 -9.99 0.70
N GLY A 322 -7.08 -8.80 0.74
CA GLY A 322 -7.76 -7.55 1.07
C GLY A 322 -8.40 -6.83 -0.12
N VAL A 323 -8.40 -7.41 -1.32
CA VAL A 323 -8.99 -6.78 -2.53
C VAL A 323 -10.48 -6.49 -2.36
N PRO A 324 -11.32 -7.39 -1.77
CA PRO A 324 -12.74 -7.09 -1.55
C PRO A 324 -13.02 -5.89 -0.64
N GLU A 325 -12.04 -5.47 0.13
CA GLU A 325 -12.16 -4.27 0.97
C GLU A 325 -11.89 -2.97 0.20
N ALA A 326 -11.14 -3.05 -0.89
CA ALA A 326 -10.91 -1.93 -1.80
C ALA A 326 -11.97 -1.87 -2.91
N VAL A 327 -12.43 -3.03 -3.40
CA VAL A 327 -13.37 -3.18 -4.52
C VAL A 327 -14.59 -3.98 -4.06
N THR A 328 -15.80 -3.42 -4.17
CA THR A 328 -17.05 -4.13 -3.88
C THR A 328 -17.61 -4.72 -5.18
N HIS A 329 -17.77 -6.05 -5.23
CA HIS A 329 -18.30 -6.75 -6.41
C HIS A 329 -19.70 -6.23 -6.78
N GLY A 330 -19.90 -5.91 -8.08
CA GLY A 330 -21.17 -5.40 -8.61
C GLY A 330 -21.50 -3.95 -8.27
N GLU A 331 -20.70 -3.32 -7.38
CA GLU A 331 -20.88 -1.94 -6.94
C GLU A 331 -19.77 -1.01 -7.48
N THR A 332 -18.50 -1.31 -7.21
CA THR A 332 -17.36 -0.50 -7.66
C THR A 332 -16.48 -1.21 -8.69
N GLY A 333 -16.73 -2.48 -8.94
CA GLY A 333 -16.01 -3.31 -9.88
C GLY A 333 -16.58 -4.72 -9.96
N LEU A 334 -15.89 -5.58 -10.69
CA LEU A 334 -16.21 -7.00 -10.84
C LEU A 334 -15.07 -7.82 -10.26
N LEU A 335 -15.37 -8.63 -9.24
CA LEU A 335 -14.43 -9.56 -8.62
C LEU A 335 -14.68 -10.97 -9.18
N VAL A 336 -13.58 -11.65 -9.50
CA VAL A 336 -13.58 -13.00 -10.09
C VAL A 336 -12.64 -13.88 -9.27
N ALA A 337 -12.99 -15.15 -9.08
CA ALA A 337 -12.12 -16.08 -8.36
C ALA A 337 -10.77 -16.24 -9.07
N PRO A 338 -9.63 -16.30 -8.35
CA PRO A 338 -8.34 -16.62 -8.95
C PRO A 338 -8.38 -17.94 -9.71
N GLY A 339 -7.91 -17.94 -10.97
CA GLY A 339 -7.92 -19.12 -11.85
C GLY A 339 -9.19 -19.28 -12.71
N ASP A 340 -10.24 -18.49 -12.46
CA ASP A 340 -11.43 -18.48 -13.32
C ASP A 340 -11.23 -17.53 -14.52
N THR A 341 -10.52 -18.01 -15.53
CA THR A 341 -10.28 -17.24 -16.76
C THR A 341 -11.56 -16.94 -17.53
N ALA A 342 -12.54 -17.86 -17.52
CA ALA A 342 -13.82 -17.65 -18.19
C ALA A 342 -14.63 -16.53 -17.53
N GLY A 343 -14.72 -16.53 -16.21
CA GLY A 343 -15.34 -15.44 -15.42
C GLY A 343 -14.63 -14.11 -15.64
N LEU A 344 -13.28 -14.10 -15.74
CA LEU A 344 -12.51 -12.91 -16.00
C LEU A 344 -12.81 -12.35 -17.41
N THR A 345 -12.87 -13.23 -18.43
CA THR A 345 -13.26 -12.85 -19.80
C THR A 345 -14.68 -12.30 -19.84
N ALA A 346 -15.62 -12.94 -19.13
CA ALA A 346 -17.01 -12.45 -19.04
C ALA A 346 -17.11 -11.08 -18.39
N ALA A 347 -16.35 -10.82 -17.32
CA ALA A 347 -16.28 -9.52 -16.66
C ALA A 347 -15.78 -8.41 -17.62
N PHE A 348 -14.71 -8.67 -18.38
CA PHE A 348 -14.24 -7.74 -19.41
C PHE A 348 -15.27 -7.52 -20.50
N SER A 349 -15.85 -8.62 -21.04
CA SER A 349 -16.86 -8.56 -22.08
C SER A 349 -18.07 -7.72 -21.69
N GLN A 350 -18.56 -7.91 -20.46
CA GLN A 350 -19.66 -7.13 -19.89
C GLN A 350 -19.33 -5.64 -19.81
N LEU A 351 -18.17 -5.27 -19.27
CA LEU A 351 -17.78 -3.88 -19.13
C LEU A 351 -17.48 -3.23 -20.49
N ILE A 352 -16.96 -3.96 -21.46
CA ILE A 352 -16.72 -3.44 -22.81
C ILE A 352 -18.05 -3.15 -23.52
N ALA A 353 -19.01 -4.05 -23.38
CA ALA A 353 -20.31 -3.96 -24.06
C ALA A 353 -21.27 -2.94 -23.42
N ASP A 354 -21.13 -2.65 -22.11
CA ASP A 354 -22.08 -1.81 -21.36
C ASP A 354 -21.43 -0.53 -20.81
N PRO A 355 -21.45 0.59 -21.54
CA PRO A 355 -20.97 1.88 -21.05
C PRO A 355 -21.76 2.43 -19.85
N ALA A 356 -23.06 2.08 -19.70
CA ALA A 356 -23.86 2.51 -18.57
C ALA A 356 -23.40 1.83 -17.27
N LEU A 357 -23.11 0.54 -17.35
CA LEU A 357 -22.53 -0.21 -16.25
C LEU A 357 -21.17 0.37 -15.85
N ARG A 358 -20.29 0.66 -16.82
CA ARG A 358 -18.99 1.30 -16.52
C ARG A 358 -19.17 2.60 -15.75
N ARG A 359 -20.06 3.49 -16.21
CA ARG A 359 -20.34 4.76 -15.52
C ARG A 359 -20.86 4.55 -14.11
N ARG A 360 -21.79 3.61 -13.92
CA ARG A 360 -22.38 3.31 -12.62
C ARG A 360 -21.31 2.82 -11.63
N LEU A 361 -20.51 1.81 -12.03
CA LEU A 361 -19.46 1.26 -11.18
C LEU A 361 -18.35 2.29 -10.90
N GLY A 362 -17.97 3.06 -11.92
CA GLY A 362 -16.96 4.11 -11.77
C GLY A 362 -17.40 5.24 -10.84
N ALA A 363 -18.68 5.66 -10.91
CA ALA A 363 -19.22 6.67 -9.99
C ALA A 363 -19.22 6.17 -8.54
N ALA A 364 -19.61 4.92 -8.31
CA ALA A 364 -19.56 4.31 -6.99
C ALA A 364 -18.11 4.15 -6.49
N GLY A 365 -17.17 3.79 -7.39
CA GLY A 365 -15.75 3.73 -7.09
C GLY A 365 -15.18 5.07 -6.63
N ARG A 366 -15.57 6.15 -7.30
CA ARG A 366 -15.20 7.53 -6.92
C ARG A 366 -15.72 7.90 -5.54
N LEU A 367 -16.98 7.61 -5.25
CA LEU A 367 -17.57 7.85 -3.93
C LEU A 367 -16.81 7.06 -2.85
N ARG A 368 -16.53 5.78 -3.10
CA ARG A 368 -15.78 4.95 -2.16
C ARG A 368 -14.37 5.46 -1.90
N ALA A 369 -13.66 5.92 -2.94
CA ALA A 369 -12.32 6.48 -2.80
C ALA A 369 -12.28 7.75 -1.93
N SER A 370 -13.35 8.56 -1.97
CA SER A 370 -13.47 9.79 -1.17
C SER A 370 -13.89 9.56 0.29
N GLN A 371 -14.46 8.40 0.62
CA GLN A 371 -14.96 8.10 1.96
C GLN A 371 -13.87 7.72 2.96
N ARG A 372 -12.67 7.34 2.50
CA ARG A 372 -11.57 6.94 3.35
C ARG A 372 -10.52 8.04 3.39
N THR A 373 -10.04 8.35 4.58
CA THR A 373 -9.00 9.35 4.76
C THR A 373 -7.80 8.80 5.50
N TRP A 374 -6.63 9.30 5.17
CA TRP A 374 -5.41 8.99 5.93
C TRP A 374 -5.48 9.51 7.36
N ARG A 375 -6.27 10.58 7.59
CA ARG A 375 -6.50 11.13 8.92
C ARG A 375 -7.16 10.10 9.83
N ASP A 376 -8.17 9.38 9.36
CA ASP A 376 -8.88 8.37 10.15
C ASP A 376 -7.95 7.21 10.51
N SER A 377 -7.14 6.75 9.55
CA SER A 377 -6.13 5.71 9.78
C SER A 377 -5.05 6.16 10.77
N ALA A 378 -4.55 7.39 10.64
CA ALA A 378 -3.58 7.96 11.56
C ALA A 378 -4.17 8.13 12.97
N GLN A 379 -5.40 8.62 13.08
CA GLN A 379 -6.08 8.77 14.37
C GLN A 379 -6.32 7.42 15.06
N SER A 380 -6.67 6.39 14.29
CA SER A 380 -6.83 5.02 14.82
C SER A 380 -5.51 4.46 15.36
N LEU A 381 -4.39 4.72 14.69
CA LEU A 381 -3.08 4.21 15.10
C LEU A 381 -2.42 5.07 16.18
N PHE A 382 -2.29 6.37 15.94
CA PHE A 382 -1.53 7.27 16.82
C PHE A 382 -2.36 7.79 18.00
N GLY A 383 -3.68 7.94 17.85
CA GLY A 383 -4.57 8.66 18.76
C GLY A 383 -4.46 10.18 18.56
N GLN A 384 -5.06 10.93 19.49
CA GLN A 384 -4.81 12.36 19.57
C GLN A 384 -3.53 12.62 20.36
N PRO A 385 -2.72 13.63 20.03
CA PRO A 385 -1.51 13.96 20.75
C PRO A 385 -1.72 14.19 22.25
N ASP A 386 -2.87 14.79 22.63
CA ASP A 386 -3.19 15.16 24.01
C ASP A 386 -3.85 14.03 24.82
N THR A 387 -4.23 12.90 24.18
CA THR A 387 -4.94 11.79 24.82
C THR A 387 -4.04 10.57 25.06
N ALA A 388 -2.72 10.72 25.04
CA ALA A 388 -1.83 9.62 25.39
C ALA A 388 -2.17 9.15 26.83
N PRO A 389 -2.52 7.86 27.05
CA PRO A 389 -2.79 7.39 28.39
C PRO A 389 -1.58 7.63 29.30
N PRO A 390 -1.78 7.96 30.58
CA PRO A 390 -0.68 8.01 31.52
C PRO A 390 -0.03 6.63 31.58
N PHE A 391 1.28 6.60 31.77
CA PHE A 391 2.12 5.40 31.89
C PHE A 391 1.67 4.50 33.03
#